data_7a992c64363d0b76ba25b039bd78171d
#
_entry.id   7a992c64363d0b76ba25b039bd78171d
#
_cell.length_a   1.000
_cell.length_b   1.000
_cell.length_c   1.000
_cell.angle_alpha   90.00
_cell.angle_beta   90.00
_cell.angle_gamma   90.00
#
_symmetry.space_group_name_H-M   'P 1'
#
loop_
_entity.id
_entity.type
_entity.pdbx_description
1 polymer ?
#
loop_
_entity_poly.entity_id
_entity_poly.type
_entity_poly.pdbx_seq_one_letter_code
_entity_poly.pdbx_strand_id
1 'polypeptide(L)'
;ITGVGIASLIAMSTAFAGGDVDKSETQASSDSASSGQQAETISQTSANAASANASQAKATTSSRTASKPAELPQTTAARQKNDSGFEAIENDELVIDTSSIADGDGMGSIQIQWQISDDGDIWLSLPGAIRPSFVPRDSEVGRFLRVQISYIDGQGNPEMLISPMSEPVVNVNDQPMGMPIINGEPKEDSQLTTDLSRISDEDGLGEISIVWQRSSERQNWENFPDQFGTMLQLTQSDVGFNYRSVISYIDGFGTRETLVSEPSGIVANIDNPLEGEVTIRGQAVEGAELIANTSSLSDYDGIASLALFWEASNDGRTWEPLSSSGEARRLDLPQALVGNLIRARANVVDNFGVETVVYSAATEAVRNINNKPDGNIFIRRITN
;
A
#
# COMPACT_ATOMS: atom_id res chain seq x y z
N ILE A 1 24.09 48.37 11.33
CA ILE A 1 23.19 49.52 11.10
C ILE A 1 21.81 48.96 10.83
N THR A 2 20.92 49.23 11.81
CA THR A 2 19.44 49.30 11.76
C THR A 2 18.68 48.02 11.34
N GLY A 3 17.80 47.40 12.08
CA GLY A 3 16.97 47.85 13.21
C GLY A 3 15.49 47.61 12.89
N VAL A 4 14.79 46.93 13.85
CA VAL A 4 13.34 47.06 14.13
C VAL A 4 12.39 46.40 13.11
N GLY A 5 11.39 45.62 13.49
CA GLY A 5 10.51 45.71 14.62
C GLY A 5 9.48 44.57 14.68
N ILE A 6 9.04 44.42 15.87
CA ILE A 6 8.00 43.54 16.42
C ILE A 6 6.61 44.02 15.97
N ALA A 7 5.69 43.08 15.73
CA ALA A 7 4.26 43.34 15.90
C ALA A 7 3.53 42.09 16.37
N SER A 8 3.22 42.12 17.64
CA SER A 8 2.22 41.30 18.34
C SER A 8 0.82 41.78 17.95
N LEU A 9 -0.12 40.87 17.71
CA LEU A 9 -1.54 41.22 17.75
C LEU A 9 -2.35 40.16 18.49
N ILE A 10 -2.83 40.57 19.62
CA ILE A 10 -3.85 39.95 20.49
C ILE A 10 -5.23 40.38 19.98
N ALA A 11 -6.17 39.45 19.92
CA ALA A 11 -7.60 39.75 20.04
C ALA A 11 -8.32 38.47 20.42
N MET A 12 -8.72 38.29 21.62
CA MET A 12 -9.98 38.60 22.33
C MET A 12 -11.18 37.77 21.88
N SER A 13 -11.55 36.90 22.78
CA SER A 13 -12.79 36.35 23.29
C SER A 13 -14.09 37.11 22.91
N THR A 14 -15.13 36.36 22.56
CA THR A 14 -16.49 36.60 23.07
C THR A 14 -17.25 35.29 23.22
N ALA A 15 -17.67 35.07 24.43
CA ALA A 15 -18.66 34.07 24.85
C ALA A 15 -20.07 34.59 24.54
N PHE A 16 -20.98 33.68 24.21
CA PHE A 16 -22.41 33.90 24.52
C PHE A 16 -23.04 32.61 25.00
N ALA A 17 -23.77 32.77 26.08
CA ALA A 17 -24.42 31.75 26.88
C ALA A 17 -25.87 31.51 26.45
N GLY A 18 -26.37 30.34 26.84
CA GLY A 18 -27.74 30.24 27.34
C GLY A 18 -28.76 29.45 26.53
N GLY A 19 -29.34 28.48 27.18
CA GLY A 19 -30.62 27.91 26.79
C GLY A 19 -30.84 26.46 27.18
N ASP A 20 -31.38 26.30 28.39
CA ASP A 20 -31.85 25.09 29.08
C ASP A 20 -33.10 24.44 28.46
N VAL A 21 -33.43 23.28 29.07
CA VAL A 21 -34.72 22.56 29.15
C VAL A 21 -34.95 21.49 28.08
N ASP A 22 -35.31 20.25 28.29
CA ASP A 22 -35.98 19.56 29.41
C ASP A 22 -35.89 18.03 29.24
N LYS A 23 -36.11 17.36 30.32
CA LYS A 23 -36.16 15.92 30.60
C LYS A 23 -37.27 15.17 29.83
N SER A 24 -37.06 13.90 29.56
CA SER A 24 -37.97 12.84 30.00
C SER A 24 -37.35 11.46 29.99
N GLU A 25 -37.36 10.88 31.17
CA GLU A 25 -37.16 9.45 31.49
C GLU A 25 -38.23 8.58 30.81
N THR A 26 -37.88 7.37 30.45
CA THR A 26 -38.65 6.18 30.78
C THR A 26 -37.81 4.92 30.76
N GLN A 27 -37.83 4.26 31.90
CA GLN A 27 -37.36 2.92 32.22
C GLN A 27 -38.31 1.86 31.64
N ALA A 28 -37.77 0.67 31.49
CA ALA A 28 -38.19 -0.67 31.92
C ALA A 28 -37.79 -1.71 30.86
N SER A 29 -37.07 -2.62 31.19
CA SER A 29 -37.01 -3.84 32.03
C SER A 29 -37.06 -5.09 31.18
N SER A 30 -36.02 -5.90 31.36
CA SER A 30 -35.94 -7.34 31.55
C SER A 30 -36.82 -8.27 30.70
N ASP A 31 -36.23 -9.25 30.05
CA ASP A 31 -36.18 -10.62 30.57
C ASP A 31 -35.40 -11.58 29.66
N SER A 32 -34.78 -12.47 30.33
CA SER A 32 -34.03 -13.65 30.03
C SER A 32 -34.75 -14.76 29.22
N ALA A 33 -33.98 -15.53 28.47
CA ALA A 33 -33.88 -17.03 28.47
C ALA A 33 -33.21 -17.46 27.16
N SER A 34 -32.04 -18.05 27.20
CA SER A 34 -31.67 -19.46 27.45
C SER A 34 -31.97 -20.46 26.32
N SER A 35 -30.91 -21.20 26.01
CA SER A 35 -30.80 -22.51 25.31
C SER A 35 -30.81 -22.41 23.77
N GLY A 36 -29.94 -23.12 23.05
CA GLY A 36 -29.12 -24.28 23.31
C GLY A 36 -28.32 -24.61 22.05
N GLN A 37 -27.30 -25.30 22.29
CA GLN A 37 -26.33 -25.93 21.38
C GLN A 37 -26.94 -26.65 20.17
N GLN A 38 -26.23 -26.60 19.03
CA GLN A 38 -25.62 -27.84 18.48
C GLN A 38 -24.64 -27.50 17.36
N ALA A 39 -23.44 -28.00 17.56
CA ALA A 39 -22.40 -28.17 16.57
C ALA A 39 -22.74 -29.36 15.66
N GLU A 40 -22.51 -29.22 14.37
CA GLU A 40 -22.23 -30.38 13.51
C GLU A 40 -21.09 -30.07 12.56
N THR A 41 -20.01 -30.75 12.84
CA THR A 41 -18.85 -31.04 12.03
C THR A 41 -19.25 -32.08 10.98
N ILE A 42 -18.97 -31.84 9.69
CA ILE A 42 -18.77 -32.94 8.75
C ILE A 42 -17.58 -32.66 7.84
N SER A 43 -16.70 -33.65 7.96
CA SER A 43 -15.43 -33.90 7.28
C SER A 43 -15.47 -33.93 5.76
N GLN A 44 -14.28 -33.69 5.27
CA GLN A 44 -13.73 -34.06 3.96
C GLN A 44 -14.06 -35.49 3.55
N THR A 45 -14.25 -35.68 2.24
CA THR A 45 -13.62 -36.82 1.54
C THR A 45 -13.44 -36.53 0.06
N SER A 46 -12.24 -36.83 -0.33
CA SER A 46 -11.64 -36.84 -1.66
C SER A 46 -12.17 -37.95 -2.54
N ALA A 47 -11.86 -37.77 -3.81
CA ALA A 47 -11.30 -38.75 -4.75
C ALA A 47 -12.18 -39.42 -5.80
N ASN A 48 -11.75 -39.16 -6.99
CA ASN A 48 -11.35 -40.10 -8.06
C ASN A 48 -12.39 -40.76 -8.95
N ALA A 49 -12.15 -40.53 -10.19
CA ALA A 49 -11.83 -41.45 -11.29
C ALA A 49 -12.95 -42.10 -12.09
N ALA A 50 -12.78 -41.87 -13.35
CA ALA A 50 -12.70 -42.81 -14.46
C ALA A 50 -13.96 -43.25 -15.21
N SER A 51 -13.90 -42.92 -16.46
CA SER A 51 -13.91 -43.80 -17.63
C SER A 51 -15.22 -44.45 -18.09
N ALA A 52 -15.48 -44.12 -19.35
CA ALA A 52 -15.95 -44.98 -20.43
C ALA A 52 -17.36 -45.59 -20.35
N ASN A 53 -18.20 -45.30 -21.31
CA ASN A 53 -18.50 -46.28 -22.35
C ASN A 53 -19.41 -45.73 -23.43
N ALA A 54 -19.05 -46.09 -24.65
CA ALA A 54 -19.82 -45.94 -25.86
C ALA A 54 -21.10 -46.79 -25.86
N SER A 55 -22.15 -46.24 -26.47
CA SER A 55 -23.16 -47.13 -27.04
C SER A 55 -23.79 -46.44 -28.27
N GLN A 56 -23.62 -47.07 -29.37
CA GLN A 56 -24.22 -46.84 -30.65
C GLN A 56 -25.75 -46.95 -30.57
N ALA A 57 -26.46 -46.04 -31.20
CA ALA A 57 -27.82 -46.25 -31.65
C ALA A 57 -27.93 -45.85 -33.12
N LYS A 58 -28.16 -46.87 -33.91
CA LYS A 58 -28.47 -46.88 -35.32
C LYS A 58 -29.92 -46.39 -35.51
N ALA A 59 -30.17 -45.40 -36.33
CA ALA A 59 -31.51 -45.08 -36.80
C ALA A 59 -31.50 -44.68 -38.27
N THR A 60 -32.24 -45.43 -38.92
CA THR A 60 -32.80 -45.58 -40.24
C THR A 60 -33.07 -44.30 -41.04
N THR A 61 -32.66 -44.37 -42.27
CA THR A 61 -32.93 -43.61 -43.48
C THR A 61 -34.41 -43.27 -43.67
N SER A 62 -34.72 -42.00 -43.90
CA SER A 62 -35.90 -41.63 -44.70
C SER A 62 -35.52 -40.51 -45.67
N SER A 63 -35.49 -40.87 -46.91
CA SER A 63 -35.26 -40.00 -48.04
C SER A 63 -36.40 -38.98 -48.22
N ARG A 64 -36.07 -37.71 -48.17
CA ARG A 64 -36.92 -36.65 -48.70
C ARG A 64 -36.07 -35.78 -49.65
N THR A 65 -36.33 -35.94 -50.92
CA THR A 65 -35.84 -35.14 -52.04
C THR A 65 -36.25 -33.68 -51.80
N ALA A 66 -35.31 -32.84 -51.43
CA ALA A 66 -35.46 -31.41 -51.52
C ALA A 66 -34.64 -30.90 -52.71
N SER A 67 -35.32 -30.20 -53.56
CA SER A 67 -34.79 -29.56 -54.75
C SER A 67 -33.64 -28.60 -54.41
N LYS A 68 -32.50 -28.80 -55.10
CA LYS A 68 -31.30 -27.98 -55.11
C LYS A 68 -31.67 -26.53 -55.47
N PRO A 69 -31.32 -25.49 -54.65
CA PRO A 69 -31.32 -24.12 -55.13
C PRO A 69 -30.25 -23.98 -56.22
N ALA A 70 -30.54 -23.18 -57.22
CA ALA A 70 -29.63 -22.91 -58.33
C ALA A 70 -28.31 -22.32 -57.78
N GLU A 71 -27.24 -23.02 -58.13
CA GLU A 71 -25.87 -22.60 -57.88
C GLU A 71 -25.62 -21.38 -58.78
N LEU A 72 -25.41 -20.21 -58.15
CA LEU A 72 -24.82 -19.05 -58.81
C LEU A 72 -23.46 -19.46 -59.39
N PRO A 73 -23.10 -19.04 -60.57
CA PRO A 73 -21.81 -19.40 -61.17
C PRO A 73 -20.70 -18.93 -60.27
N GLN A 74 -19.97 -19.85 -59.66
CA GLN A 74 -18.70 -19.58 -59.06
C GLN A 74 -17.72 -19.20 -60.16
N THR A 75 -17.53 -17.90 -60.36
CA THR A 75 -16.36 -17.39 -61.01
C THR A 75 -15.15 -17.87 -60.24
N THR A 76 -14.41 -18.80 -60.81
CA THR A 76 -13.13 -19.28 -60.35
C THR A 76 -12.18 -18.07 -60.37
N ALA A 77 -12.14 -17.31 -59.26
CA ALA A 77 -11.07 -16.35 -59.06
C ALA A 77 -9.75 -17.14 -59.11
N ALA A 78 -9.00 -16.94 -60.16
CA ALA A 78 -7.68 -17.54 -60.32
C ALA A 78 -6.83 -17.06 -59.14
N ARG A 79 -6.52 -17.98 -58.21
CA ARG A 79 -5.61 -17.78 -57.13
C ARG A 79 -4.23 -17.47 -57.72
N GLN A 80 -3.89 -16.20 -57.94
CA GLN A 80 -2.52 -15.81 -58.22
C GLN A 80 -1.69 -16.06 -56.96
N LYS A 81 -0.96 -17.15 -56.99
CA LYS A 81 0.02 -17.52 -56.02
C LYS A 81 1.26 -16.64 -56.25
N ASN A 82 1.21 -15.39 -55.81
CA ASN A 82 2.41 -14.60 -55.58
C ASN A 82 2.75 -14.75 -54.08
N ASP A 83 3.78 -15.50 -53.83
CA ASP A 83 4.29 -15.97 -52.56
C ASP A 83 5.03 -14.87 -51.75
N SER A 84 4.68 -13.59 -51.91
CA SER A 84 5.22 -12.52 -51.08
C SER A 84 4.08 -11.84 -50.32
N GLY A 85 3.80 -12.34 -49.13
CA GLY A 85 3.05 -11.61 -48.15
C GLY A 85 3.71 -10.25 -47.87
N PHE A 86 2.96 -9.27 -47.42
CA PHE A 86 3.48 -7.99 -46.98
C PHE A 86 3.52 -7.96 -45.45
N GLU A 87 4.49 -7.24 -44.91
CA GLU A 87 4.58 -6.99 -43.49
C GLU A 87 3.51 -5.97 -43.07
N ALA A 88 2.84 -6.23 -41.96
CA ALA A 88 1.90 -5.33 -41.33
C ALA A 88 2.31 -5.12 -39.88
N ILE A 89 2.50 -3.88 -39.51
CA ILE A 89 2.92 -3.48 -38.17
C ILE A 89 1.82 -2.62 -37.59
N GLU A 90 1.50 -2.81 -36.36
CA GLU A 90 0.57 -1.98 -35.63
C GLU A 90 0.98 -0.50 -35.67
N ASN A 91 0.00 0.40 -35.75
CA ASN A 91 0.18 1.84 -35.85
C ASN A 91 0.86 2.33 -37.16
N ASP A 92 1.32 1.45 -38.05
CA ASP A 92 1.85 1.82 -39.36
C ASP A 92 0.74 1.90 -40.39
N GLU A 93 0.78 2.94 -41.25
CA GLU A 93 -0.20 3.10 -42.31
C GLU A 93 0.10 2.16 -43.52
N LEU A 94 -0.82 1.25 -43.80
CA LEU A 94 -0.82 0.43 -45.02
C LEU A 94 -1.56 1.17 -46.12
N VAL A 95 -0.96 1.22 -47.31
CA VAL A 95 -1.54 1.91 -48.48
C VAL A 95 -1.64 0.95 -49.63
N ILE A 96 -2.79 0.94 -50.31
CA ILE A 96 -3.05 0.11 -51.49
C ILE A 96 -2.49 0.79 -52.75
N ASP A 97 -1.68 0.08 -53.52
CA ASP A 97 -1.28 0.49 -54.85
C ASP A 97 -2.12 -0.26 -55.92
N THR A 98 -2.96 0.49 -56.62
CA THR A 98 -3.81 -0.02 -57.69
C THR A 98 -3.29 0.34 -59.11
N SER A 99 -2.12 0.95 -59.21
CA SER A 99 -1.56 1.49 -60.46
C SER A 99 -1.27 0.41 -61.52
N SER A 100 -1.08 -0.83 -61.10
CA SER A 100 -0.82 -1.97 -61.97
C SER A 100 -2.08 -2.70 -62.43
N ILE A 101 -3.26 -2.31 -61.93
CA ILE A 101 -4.52 -2.95 -62.32
C ILE A 101 -4.92 -2.40 -63.70
N ALA A 102 -5.11 -3.29 -64.65
CA ALA A 102 -5.58 -2.97 -65.99
C ALA A 102 -6.69 -3.94 -66.41
N ASP A 103 -7.69 -3.41 -67.08
CA ASP A 103 -8.80 -4.16 -67.60
C ASP A 103 -9.02 -3.76 -69.09
N GLY A 104 -9.04 -4.74 -69.97
CA GLY A 104 -9.23 -4.50 -71.42
C GLY A 104 -10.60 -3.95 -71.77
N ASP A 105 -11.61 -4.27 -70.99
CA ASP A 105 -12.99 -3.81 -71.10
C ASP A 105 -13.28 -2.51 -70.40
N GLY A 106 -12.24 -1.96 -69.72
CA GLY A 106 -12.27 -0.68 -68.95
C GLY A 106 -12.67 -0.85 -67.51
N MET A 107 -12.03 -0.10 -66.64
CA MET A 107 -12.31 -0.10 -65.20
C MET A 107 -13.34 0.95 -64.81
N GLY A 108 -14.35 0.53 -64.06
CA GLY A 108 -15.25 1.44 -63.39
C GLY A 108 -14.71 1.96 -62.04
N SER A 109 -15.58 2.54 -61.22
CA SER A 109 -15.22 3.01 -59.92
C SER A 109 -14.86 1.85 -58.99
N ILE A 110 -13.63 1.87 -58.46
CA ILE A 110 -13.12 0.85 -57.54
C ILE A 110 -13.77 1.03 -56.17
N GLN A 111 -14.29 -0.07 -55.63
CA GLN A 111 -14.71 -0.21 -54.24
C GLN A 111 -13.67 -1.06 -53.52
N ILE A 112 -13.29 -0.59 -52.31
CA ILE A 112 -12.27 -1.19 -51.47
C ILE A 112 -12.90 -1.74 -50.21
N GLN A 113 -12.46 -2.93 -49.76
CA GLN A 113 -12.82 -3.52 -48.50
C GLN A 113 -11.62 -4.23 -47.90
N TRP A 114 -11.11 -3.75 -46.77
CA TRP A 114 -10.14 -4.47 -45.99
C TRP A 114 -10.80 -5.63 -45.26
N GLN A 115 -10.10 -6.75 -45.22
CA GLN A 115 -10.54 -7.99 -44.59
C GLN A 115 -9.48 -8.49 -43.64
N ILE A 116 -9.93 -9.20 -42.60
CA ILE A 116 -9.11 -9.76 -41.53
C ILE A 116 -9.40 -11.24 -41.37
N SER A 117 -8.38 -12.01 -40.98
CA SER A 117 -8.47 -13.43 -40.71
C SER A 117 -7.61 -13.84 -39.54
N ASP A 118 -8.09 -14.80 -38.73
CA ASP A 118 -7.31 -15.43 -37.68
C ASP A 118 -6.41 -16.57 -38.18
N ASP A 119 -6.77 -17.21 -39.28
CA ASP A 119 -6.16 -18.44 -39.79
C ASP A 119 -5.65 -18.35 -41.23
N GLY A 120 -5.88 -17.22 -41.91
CA GLY A 120 -5.58 -17.02 -43.32
C GLY A 120 -6.54 -17.69 -44.29
N ASP A 121 -7.53 -18.44 -43.80
CA ASP A 121 -8.50 -19.18 -44.61
C ASP A 121 -9.90 -18.53 -44.57
N ILE A 122 -10.38 -18.18 -43.37
CA ILE A 122 -11.70 -17.55 -43.15
C ILE A 122 -11.53 -16.06 -43.05
N TRP A 123 -12.16 -15.30 -43.93
CA TRP A 123 -11.99 -13.85 -44.01
C TRP A 123 -13.27 -13.09 -43.65
N LEU A 124 -13.14 -12.11 -42.77
CA LEU A 124 -14.21 -11.21 -42.36
C LEU A 124 -13.92 -9.79 -42.85
N SER A 125 -14.94 -9.10 -43.34
CA SER A 125 -14.80 -7.69 -43.71
C SER A 125 -14.64 -6.83 -42.44
N LEU A 126 -13.64 -5.97 -42.43
CA LEU A 126 -13.47 -4.97 -41.40
C LEU A 126 -14.51 -3.86 -41.58
N PRO A 127 -15.42 -3.61 -40.62
CA PRO A 127 -16.47 -2.62 -40.77
C PRO A 127 -15.90 -1.20 -40.96
N GLY A 128 -16.33 -0.51 -42.06
CA GLY A 128 -15.89 0.86 -42.32
C GLY A 128 -14.48 1.00 -42.91
N ALA A 129 -13.72 -0.08 -43.05
CA ALA A 129 -12.38 -0.07 -43.66
C ALA A 129 -12.51 -0.18 -45.19
N ILE A 130 -12.91 0.94 -45.79
CA ILE A 130 -13.19 1.04 -47.26
C ILE A 130 -12.33 2.09 -47.96
N ARG A 131 -11.26 2.54 -47.29
CA ARG A 131 -10.34 3.57 -47.80
C ARG A 131 -9.10 2.92 -48.45
N PRO A 132 -8.39 3.65 -49.31
CA PRO A 132 -7.12 3.18 -49.86
C PRO A 132 -6.02 2.97 -48.85
N SER A 133 -6.15 3.50 -47.64
CA SER A 133 -5.23 3.27 -46.51
C SER A 133 -5.96 2.69 -45.30
N PHE A 134 -5.20 1.93 -44.50
CA PHE A 134 -5.65 1.33 -43.26
C PHE A 134 -4.50 1.33 -42.24
N VAL A 135 -4.78 1.66 -40.98
CA VAL A 135 -3.82 1.59 -39.87
C VAL A 135 -4.28 0.48 -38.95
N PRO A 136 -3.56 -0.64 -38.84
CA PRO A 136 -3.86 -1.68 -37.87
C PRO A 136 -3.72 -1.16 -36.44
N ARG A 137 -4.53 -1.70 -35.54
CA ARG A 137 -4.53 -1.41 -34.11
C ARG A 137 -4.40 -2.73 -33.35
N ASP A 138 -4.42 -2.68 -31.99
CA ASP A 138 -4.36 -3.84 -31.11
C ASP A 138 -5.33 -4.95 -31.53
N SER A 139 -6.52 -4.59 -31.97
CA SER A 139 -7.54 -5.54 -32.38
C SER A 139 -7.15 -6.38 -33.62
N GLU A 140 -6.20 -5.89 -34.40
CA GLU A 140 -5.68 -6.57 -35.59
C GLU A 140 -4.38 -7.34 -35.35
N VAL A 141 -3.71 -7.10 -34.19
CA VAL A 141 -2.43 -7.76 -33.86
C VAL A 141 -2.57 -9.29 -33.85
N GLY A 142 -1.58 -9.96 -34.40
CA GLY A 142 -1.52 -11.40 -34.54
C GLY A 142 -2.43 -11.99 -35.65
N ARG A 143 -3.18 -11.16 -36.37
CA ARG A 143 -4.13 -11.55 -37.42
C ARG A 143 -3.63 -11.14 -38.78
N PHE A 144 -4.15 -11.80 -39.81
CA PHE A 144 -3.80 -11.54 -41.21
C PHE A 144 -4.71 -10.50 -41.82
N LEU A 145 -4.16 -9.63 -42.67
CA LEU A 145 -4.90 -8.59 -43.38
C LEU A 145 -4.83 -8.85 -44.90
N ARG A 146 -5.88 -8.53 -45.61
CA ARG A 146 -5.92 -8.44 -47.06
C ARG A 146 -6.93 -7.41 -47.53
N VAL A 147 -6.85 -7.08 -48.81
CA VAL A 147 -7.80 -6.17 -49.46
C VAL A 147 -8.57 -6.88 -50.52
N GLN A 148 -9.86 -6.67 -50.54
CA GLN A 148 -10.74 -6.99 -51.66
C GLN A 148 -11.06 -5.70 -52.42
N ILE A 149 -10.83 -5.69 -53.72
CA ILE A 149 -11.24 -4.65 -54.65
C ILE A 149 -12.35 -5.20 -55.53
N SER A 150 -13.40 -4.40 -55.76
CA SER A 150 -14.48 -4.72 -56.70
C SER A 150 -14.85 -3.50 -57.54
N TYR A 151 -15.22 -3.73 -58.77
CA TYR A 151 -15.71 -2.70 -59.70
C TYR A 151 -16.64 -3.32 -60.76
N ILE A 152 -17.32 -2.47 -61.50
CA ILE A 152 -18.06 -2.88 -62.71
C ILE A 152 -17.23 -2.43 -63.91
N ASP A 153 -16.95 -3.35 -64.87
CA ASP A 153 -16.20 -3.04 -66.08
C ASP A 153 -17.01 -2.13 -67.01
N GLY A 154 -16.40 -1.72 -68.13
CA GLY A 154 -17.05 -0.87 -69.12
C GLY A 154 -18.15 -1.60 -69.92
N GLN A 155 -18.27 -2.93 -69.80
CA GLN A 155 -19.32 -3.76 -70.42
C GLN A 155 -20.43 -4.14 -69.41
N GLY A 156 -20.31 -3.77 -68.15
CA GLY A 156 -21.31 -3.98 -67.14
C GLY A 156 -21.13 -5.26 -66.31
N ASN A 157 -19.97 -5.95 -66.42
CA ASN A 157 -19.68 -7.14 -65.63
C ASN A 157 -19.07 -6.76 -64.29
N PRO A 158 -19.42 -7.47 -63.21
CA PRO A 158 -18.80 -7.29 -61.90
C PRO A 158 -17.44 -8.00 -61.85
N GLU A 159 -16.40 -7.24 -61.46
CA GLU A 159 -15.04 -7.74 -61.33
C GLU A 159 -14.59 -7.65 -59.86
N MET A 160 -13.73 -8.60 -59.46
CA MET A 160 -13.20 -8.68 -58.11
C MET A 160 -11.73 -9.16 -58.13
N LEU A 161 -10.89 -8.42 -57.34
CA LEU A 161 -9.51 -8.80 -57.09
C LEU A 161 -9.27 -8.87 -55.59
N ILE A 162 -8.38 -9.78 -55.20
CA ILE A 162 -7.96 -9.96 -53.80
C ILE A 162 -6.45 -9.83 -53.76
N SER A 163 -5.94 -9.02 -52.86
CA SER A 163 -4.49 -8.86 -52.62
C SER A 163 -3.88 -10.15 -52.03
N PRO A 164 -2.56 -10.33 -52.09
CA PRO A 164 -1.88 -11.20 -51.14
C PRO A 164 -2.28 -10.84 -49.71
N MET A 165 -2.23 -11.81 -48.79
CA MET A 165 -2.43 -11.55 -47.37
C MET A 165 -1.13 -11.03 -46.76
N SER A 166 -1.23 -10.30 -45.66
CA SER A 166 -0.08 -9.92 -44.83
C SER A 166 0.52 -11.13 -44.10
N GLU A 167 1.72 -10.99 -43.58
CA GLU A 167 2.10 -11.70 -42.33
C GLU A 167 1.17 -11.28 -41.18
N PRO A 168 1.12 -12.04 -40.10
CA PRO A 168 0.36 -11.60 -38.93
C PRO A 168 0.83 -10.20 -38.49
N VAL A 169 -0.12 -9.32 -38.20
CA VAL A 169 0.18 -7.95 -37.71
C VAL A 169 1.07 -8.04 -36.47
N VAL A 170 2.20 -7.35 -36.53
CA VAL A 170 3.18 -7.31 -35.45
C VAL A 170 2.77 -6.27 -34.44
N ASN A 171 2.79 -6.63 -33.14
CA ASN A 171 2.54 -5.73 -32.04
C ASN A 171 3.64 -4.65 -31.93
N VAL A 172 3.26 -3.44 -31.59
CA VAL A 172 4.14 -2.37 -31.13
C VAL A 172 3.73 -2.05 -29.70
N ASN A 173 4.61 -2.30 -28.74
CA ASN A 173 4.30 -2.11 -27.34
C ASN A 173 3.78 -0.71 -27.03
N ASP A 174 2.56 -0.62 -26.56
CA ASP A 174 1.99 0.59 -26.00
C ASP A 174 2.39 0.74 -24.53
N GLN A 175 2.73 1.97 -24.14
CA GLN A 175 3.13 2.20 -22.75
C GLN A 175 1.89 2.38 -21.88
N PRO A 176 1.91 1.85 -20.64
CA PRO A 176 0.82 2.03 -19.70
C PRO A 176 0.51 3.51 -19.46
N MET A 177 -0.74 3.85 -19.39
CA MET A 177 -1.21 5.18 -18.99
C MET A 177 -1.62 5.19 -17.52
N GLY A 178 -1.39 6.33 -16.86
CA GLY A 178 -1.66 6.51 -15.44
C GLY A 178 -0.50 6.03 -14.56
N MET A 179 -0.74 6.07 -13.25
CA MET A 179 0.23 5.59 -12.24
C MET A 179 -0.50 5.18 -10.98
N PRO A 180 0.09 4.28 -10.16
CA PRO A 180 -0.47 3.91 -8.87
C PRO A 180 -0.50 5.11 -7.92
N ILE A 181 -1.55 5.21 -7.12
CA ILE A 181 -1.74 6.31 -6.15
C ILE A 181 -1.77 5.72 -4.74
N ILE A 182 -0.93 6.26 -3.86
CA ILE A 182 -0.98 5.90 -2.45
C ILE A 182 -2.02 6.76 -1.74
N ASN A 183 -2.95 6.11 -1.05
CA ASN A 183 -3.95 6.72 -0.18
C ASN A 183 -3.71 6.30 1.27
N GLY A 184 -4.13 7.13 2.21
CA GLY A 184 -3.98 6.93 3.65
C GLY A 184 -3.11 8.02 4.28
N GLU A 185 -3.17 8.12 5.60
CA GLU A 185 -2.33 9.03 6.36
C GLU A 185 -1.02 8.30 6.70
N PRO A 186 0.17 8.86 6.36
CA PRO A 186 1.44 8.27 6.73
C PRO A 186 1.74 8.54 8.21
N LYS A 187 1.21 7.70 9.06
CA LYS A 187 1.30 7.79 10.51
C LYS A 187 1.36 6.39 11.09
N GLU A 188 2.05 6.23 12.19
CA GLU A 188 2.05 4.98 12.96
C GLU A 188 0.63 4.46 13.20
N ASP A 189 0.48 3.15 13.26
CA ASP A 189 -0.79 2.42 13.41
C ASP A 189 -1.84 2.65 12.32
N SER A 190 -1.53 3.48 11.29
CA SER A 190 -2.38 3.70 10.13
C SER A 190 -2.08 2.72 9.00
N GLN A 191 -2.94 2.71 8.01
CA GLN A 191 -2.80 1.87 6.82
C GLN A 191 -2.63 2.75 5.58
N LEU A 192 -1.66 2.41 4.74
CA LEU A 192 -1.55 2.92 3.38
C LEU A 192 -2.16 1.92 2.41
N THR A 193 -2.78 2.43 1.34
CA THR A 193 -3.33 1.61 0.27
C THR A 193 -2.87 2.12 -1.09
N THR A 194 -2.69 1.21 -2.05
CA THR A 194 -2.39 1.54 -3.45
C THR A 194 -3.67 1.45 -4.27
N ASP A 195 -4.06 2.54 -4.92
CA ASP A 195 -5.15 2.63 -5.88
C ASP A 195 -4.61 2.47 -7.30
N LEU A 196 -5.15 1.51 -8.03
CA LEU A 196 -4.77 1.16 -9.41
C LEU A 196 -5.85 1.55 -10.43
N SER A 197 -6.94 2.17 -10.01
CA SER A 197 -8.13 2.42 -10.83
C SER A 197 -7.89 3.33 -12.05
N ARG A 198 -6.76 4.03 -12.08
CA ARG A 198 -6.40 4.95 -13.16
C ARG A 198 -5.37 4.39 -14.13
N ILE A 199 -5.00 3.13 -13.96
CA ILE A 199 -4.01 2.49 -14.83
C ILE A 199 -4.76 1.81 -15.95
N SER A 200 -4.32 2.05 -17.18
CA SER A 200 -4.78 1.39 -18.37
C SER A 200 -3.59 1.10 -19.29
N ASP A 201 -3.73 0.09 -20.11
CA ASP A 201 -2.74 -0.33 -21.08
C ASP A 201 -3.51 -0.83 -22.33
N GLU A 202 -3.17 -0.33 -23.51
CA GLU A 202 -3.84 -0.75 -24.75
C GLU A 202 -3.47 -2.20 -25.11
N ASP A 203 -2.24 -2.61 -24.79
CA ASP A 203 -1.79 -4.01 -24.91
C ASP A 203 -2.43 -4.95 -23.85
N GLY A 204 -3.16 -4.38 -22.90
CA GLY A 204 -3.92 -5.09 -21.87
C GLY A 204 -3.16 -5.22 -20.54
N LEU A 205 -3.92 -5.19 -19.46
CA LEU A 205 -3.39 -5.38 -18.10
C LEU A 205 -3.39 -6.87 -17.77
N GLY A 206 -2.20 -7.43 -17.54
CA GLY A 206 -2.05 -8.77 -16.99
C GLY A 206 -2.24 -8.82 -15.46
N GLU A 207 -1.84 -9.92 -14.84
CA GLU A 207 -1.86 -10.06 -13.39
C GLU A 207 -0.85 -9.09 -12.75
N ILE A 208 -1.37 -8.18 -11.92
CA ILE A 208 -0.56 -7.12 -11.29
C ILE A 208 0.07 -7.65 -10.01
N SER A 209 1.40 -7.59 -9.95
CA SER A 209 2.20 -7.79 -8.75
C SER A 209 2.54 -6.44 -8.12
N ILE A 210 2.38 -6.32 -6.80
CA ILE A 210 2.66 -5.08 -6.05
C ILE A 210 3.72 -5.36 -5.00
N VAL A 211 4.74 -4.51 -4.97
CA VAL A 211 5.81 -4.50 -3.98
C VAL A 211 5.90 -3.11 -3.36
N TRP A 212 5.90 -3.06 -2.04
CA TRP A 212 6.17 -1.81 -1.34
C TRP A 212 7.67 -1.59 -1.20
N GLN A 213 8.08 -0.34 -1.36
CA GLN A 213 9.45 0.12 -1.11
C GLN A 213 9.44 1.24 -0.09
N ARG A 214 10.48 1.30 0.74
CA ARG A 214 10.68 2.37 1.72
C ARG A 214 12.00 3.09 1.52
N SER A 215 12.07 4.31 2.01
CA SER A 215 13.29 5.13 2.04
C SER A 215 13.18 6.18 3.14
N SER A 216 14.26 6.42 3.86
CA SER A 216 14.34 7.53 4.84
C SER A 216 14.61 8.89 4.18
N GLU A 217 15.18 8.91 2.98
CA GLU A 217 15.66 10.14 2.30
C GLU A 217 15.03 10.38 0.93
N ARG A 218 14.07 9.54 0.50
CA ARG A 218 13.44 9.55 -0.84
C ARG A 218 14.41 9.34 -2.02
N GLN A 219 15.63 8.87 -1.76
CA GLN A 219 16.63 8.65 -2.81
C GLN A 219 16.97 7.17 -2.96
N ASN A 220 17.30 6.51 -1.88
CA ASN A 220 17.66 5.10 -1.87
C ASN A 220 16.42 4.30 -1.44
N TRP A 221 15.82 3.58 -2.38
CA TRP A 221 14.62 2.78 -2.16
C TRP A 221 14.98 1.32 -1.99
N GLU A 222 14.54 0.71 -0.92
CA GLU A 222 14.68 -0.72 -0.67
C GLU A 222 13.32 -1.40 -0.67
N ASN A 223 13.27 -2.63 -1.17
CA ASN A 223 12.05 -3.42 -1.06
C ASN A 223 11.73 -3.64 0.40
N PHE A 224 10.49 -3.36 0.78
CA PHE A 224 10.02 -3.67 2.12
C PHE A 224 9.64 -5.15 2.16
N PRO A 225 10.36 -5.98 2.93
CA PRO A 225 10.23 -7.43 2.86
C PRO A 225 8.84 -7.88 3.30
N ASP A 226 8.36 -8.92 2.67
CA ASP A 226 7.10 -9.63 3.00
C ASP A 226 5.82 -8.77 2.94
N GLN A 227 5.90 -7.57 2.33
CA GLN A 227 4.76 -6.68 2.15
C GLN A 227 4.38 -6.64 0.66
N PHE A 228 3.36 -7.42 0.33
CA PHE A 228 2.81 -7.57 -1.01
C PHE A 228 1.34 -7.18 -1.03
N GLY A 229 0.86 -6.73 -2.18
CA GLY A 229 -0.53 -6.37 -2.38
C GLY A 229 -0.83 -4.90 -2.13
N THR A 230 -2.11 -4.58 -2.15
CA THR A 230 -2.59 -3.18 -2.19
C THR A 230 -2.56 -2.47 -0.85
N MET A 231 -2.29 -3.16 0.26
CA MET A 231 -2.36 -2.61 1.62
C MET A 231 -1.04 -2.76 2.34
N LEU A 232 -0.66 -1.72 3.10
CA LEU A 232 0.50 -1.69 3.97
C LEU A 232 0.09 -1.16 5.33
N GLN A 233 0.23 -1.99 6.38
CA GLN A 233 0.04 -1.57 7.77
C GLN A 233 1.34 -0.94 8.27
N LEU A 234 1.24 0.28 8.79
CA LEU A 234 2.36 0.99 9.39
C LEU A 234 2.47 0.69 10.88
N THR A 235 3.69 0.60 11.38
CA THR A 235 4.03 0.31 12.77
C THR A 235 5.11 1.28 13.26
N GLN A 236 5.48 1.21 14.54
CA GLN A 236 6.59 1.99 15.12
C GLN A 236 7.89 1.90 14.30
N SER A 237 8.20 0.72 13.74
CA SER A 237 9.42 0.52 12.94
C SER A 237 9.43 1.26 11.61
N ASP A 238 8.29 1.82 11.21
CA ASP A 238 8.10 2.53 9.95
C ASP A 238 8.18 4.05 10.12
N VAL A 239 8.23 4.52 11.37
CA VAL A 239 8.37 5.95 11.69
C VAL A 239 9.65 6.52 11.09
N GLY A 240 9.54 7.65 10.42
CA GLY A 240 10.65 8.32 9.74
C GLY A 240 10.91 7.86 8.30
N PHE A 241 10.22 6.82 7.81
CA PHE A 241 10.32 6.38 6.42
C PHE A 241 9.22 6.97 5.53
N ASN A 242 9.53 7.06 4.24
CA ASN A 242 8.57 7.27 3.16
C ASN A 242 8.34 5.94 2.46
N TYR A 243 7.15 5.73 1.91
CA TYR A 243 6.77 4.53 1.18
C TYR A 243 6.36 4.86 -0.25
N ARG A 244 6.63 3.94 -1.18
CA ARG A 244 6.06 3.94 -2.52
C ARG A 244 5.67 2.52 -2.91
N SER A 245 4.70 2.40 -3.79
CA SER A 245 4.34 1.14 -4.40
C SER A 245 4.96 1.01 -5.78
N VAL A 246 5.50 -0.16 -6.06
CA VAL A 246 5.99 -0.57 -7.37
C VAL A 246 5.08 -1.67 -7.85
N ILE A 247 4.42 -1.46 -8.98
CA ILE A 247 3.61 -2.49 -9.62
C ILE A 247 4.34 -3.02 -10.84
N SER A 248 4.15 -4.29 -11.14
CA SER A 248 4.63 -4.91 -12.37
C SER A 248 3.63 -5.95 -12.87
N TYR A 249 3.50 -6.06 -14.17
CA TYR A 249 2.67 -7.07 -14.84
C TYR A 249 3.31 -7.44 -16.18
N ILE A 250 2.77 -8.46 -16.83
CA ILE A 250 3.06 -8.79 -18.20
C ILE A 250 1.78 -8.48 -18.97
N ASP A 251 1.87 -7.66 -20.01
CA ASP A 251 0.74 -7.29 -20.86
C ASP A 251 0.19 -8.48 -21.69
N GLY A 252 -0.81 -8.22 -22.50
CA GLY A 252 -1.44 -9.25 -23.35
C GLY A 252 -0.53 -9.79 -24.47
N PHE A 253 0.54 -9.07 -24.81
CA PHE A 253 1.49 -9.46 -25.86
C PHE A 253 2.86 -9.89 -25.30
N GLY A 254 3.02 -9.95 -23.98
CA GLY A 254 4.17 -10.55 -23.31
C GLY A 254 5.25 -9.57 -22.88
N THR A 255 5.03 -8.25 -22.99
CA THR A 255 5.95 -7.24 -22.47
C THR A 255 5.77 -7.07 -20.97
N ARG A 256 6.90 -6.89 -20.27
CA ARG A 256 6.88 -6.61 -18.84
C ARG A 256 6.81 -5.10 -18.60
N GLU A 257 5.75 -4.67 -17.97
CA GLU A 257 5.54 -3.30 -17.58
C GLU A 257 5.82 -3.06 -16.08
N THR A 258 6.27 -1.85 -15.75
CA THR A 258 6.56 -1.46 -14.37
C THR A 258 6.19 0.00 -14.15
N LEU A 259 5.35 0.25 -13.15
CA LEU A 259 4.92 1.59 -12.74
C LEU A 259 5.25 1.82 -11.27
N VAL A 260 5.57 3.05 -10.92
CA VAL A 260 5.95 3.44 -9.56
C VAL A 260 5.08 4.61 -9.12
N SER A 261 4.54 4.53 -7.91
CA SER A 261 3.76 5.63 -7.34
C SER A 261 4.64 6.82 -6.94
N GLU A 262 4.04 7.99 -6.78
CA GLU A 262 4.64 9.04 -5.97
C GLU A 262 4.83 8.53 -4.54
N PRO A 263 5.87 9.00 -3.82
CA PRO A 263 6.10 8.61 -2.44
C PRO A 263 5.03 9.17 -1.49
N SER A 264 4.74 8.43 -0.43
CA SER A 264 3.98 8.94 0.71
C SER A 264 4.68 10.12 1.40
N GLY A 265 4.01 10.78 2.33
CA GLY A 265 4.66 11.58 3.37
C GLY A 265 5.57 10.71 4.24
N ILE A 266 6.40 11.36 5.08
CA ILE A 266 7.14 10.68 6.14
C ILE A 266 6.16 10.13 7.16
N VAL A 267 6.33 8.87 7.56
CA VAL A 267 5.50 8.27 8.62
C VAL A 267 5.76 8.99 9.93
N ALA A 268 4.71 9.61 10.47
CA ALA A 268 4.75 10.33 11.73
C ALA A 268 4.63 9.37 12.92
N ASN A 269 5.31 9.69 14.01
CA ASN A 269 5.20 8.99 15.28
C ASN A 269 3.84 9.27 15.97
N ILE A 270 3.38 8.30 16.74
CA ILE A 270 2.37 8.48 17.80
C ILE A 270 3.11 8.32 19.12
N ASP A 271 3.07 9.34 19.97
CA ASP A 271 3.67 9.27 21.29
C ASP A 271 3.02 8.16 22.14
N ASN A 272 3.82 7.21 22.56
CA ASN A 272 3.42 6.09 23.41
C ASN A 272 3.80 6.42 24.87
N PRO A 273 2.94 6.17 25.85
CA PRO A 273 3.24 6.50 27.23
C PRO A 273 4.34 5.61 27.81
N LEU A 274 5.23 6.21 28.60
CA LEU A 274 6.22 5.49 29.40
C LEU A 274 5.51 4.55 30.38
N GLU A 275 5.87 3.28 30.36
CA GLU A 275 5.35 2.24 31.25
C GLU A 275 6.36 1.84 32.33
N GLY A 276 5.85 1.22 33.41
CA GLY A 276 6.65 0.74 34.52
C GLY A 276 6.76 1.74 35.67
N GLU A 277 7.65 1.47 36.60
CA GLU A 277 7.79 2.26 37.84
C GLU A 277 9.25 2.37 38.26
N VAL A 278 9.55 3.42 39.05
CA VAL A 278 10.80 3.58 39.80
C VAL A 278 10.60 3.00 41.18
N THR A 279 11.44 2.08 41.61
CA THR A 279 11.39 1.47 42.93
C THR A 279 12.64 1.76 43.73
N ILE A 280 12.54 1.80 45.07
CA ILE A 280 13.67 1.98 45.99
C ILE A 280 13.88 0.68 46.77
N ARG A 281 15.14 0.25 46.85
CA ARG A 281 15.59 -0.85 47.70
C ARG A 281 16.54 -0.33 48.76
N GLY A 282 16.53 -0.94 49.95
CA GLY A 282 17.31 -0.55 51.10
C GLY A 282 16.43 -0.24 52.29
N GLN A 283 17.02 0.07 53.42
CA GLN A 283 16.31 0.48 54.64
C GLN A 283 16.52 1.96 54.88
N ALA A 284 15.46 2.68 55.15
CA ALA A 284 15.53 4.11 55.53
C ALA A 284 16.04 4.26 56.95
N VAL A 285 17.35 4.05 57.11
CA VAL A 285 18.07 4.10 58.40
C VAL A 285 19.36 4.89 58.19
N GLU A 286 19.71 5.75 59.15
CA GLU A 286 20.99 6.48 59.14
C GLU A 286 22.18 5.54 58.88
N GLY A 287 23.10 5.95 58.00
CA GLY A 287 24.29 5.20 57.64
C GLY A 287 24.02 4.03 56.63
N ALA A 288 22.78 3.76 56.26
CA ALA A 288 22.44 2.82 55.24
C ALA A 288 22.45 3.45 53.84
N GLU A 289 22.43 2.60 52.81
CA GLU A 289 22.36 3.00 51.40
C GLU A 289 20.95 2.66 50.86
N LEU A 290 20.38 3.58 50.09
CA LEU A 290 19.22 3.33 49.23
C LEU A 290 19.66 3.16 47.79
N ILE A 291 18.98 2.29 47.06
CA ILE A 291 19.25 2.00 45.65
C ILE A 291 17.97 2.18 44.87
N ALA A 292 17.98 3.08 43.89
CA ALA A 292 16.90 3.25 42.94
C ALA A 292 17.00 2.21 41.83
N ASN A 293 15.87 1.59 41.49
CA ASN A 293 15.76 0.63 40.44
C ASN A 293 14.75 1.14 39.37
N THR A 294 15.20 1.20 38.11
CA THR A 294 14.45 1.70 36.97
C THR A 294 14.30 0.62 35.89
N SER A 295 14.62 -0.65 36.22
CA SER A 295 14.66 -1.73 35.23
C SER A 295 13.31 -2.15 34.66
N SER A 296 12.20 -1.72 35.27
CA SER A 296 10.85 -1.94 34.76
C SER A 296 10.36 -0.83 33.86
N LEU A 297 11.08 0.29 33.74
CA LEU A 297 10.70 1.35 32.82
C LEU A 297 10.91 0.89 31.40
N SER A 298 9.89 1.01 30.59
CA SER A 298 9.90 0.73 29.16
C SER A 298 9.03 1.75 28.43
N ASP A 299 9.44 2.07 27.23
CA ASP A 299 8.74 2.97 26.35
C ASP A 299 8.74 2.35 24.96
N TYR A 300 7.58 2.31 24.30
CA TYR A 300 7.48 1.74 22.97
C TYR A 300 8.21 2.61 21.93
N ASP A 301 8.27 3.92 22.18
CA ASP A 301 9.07 4.89 21.43
C ASP A 301 10.58 4.77 21.71
N GLY A 302 10.94 3.92 22.68
CA GLY A 302 12.30 3.74 23.16
C GLY A 302 12.70 4.79 24.20
N ILE A 303 13.80 4.54 24.93
CA ILE A 303 14.35 5.46 25.92
C ILE A 303 15.70 5.95 25.42
N ALA A 304 15.77 7.22 25.00
CA ALA A 304 16.99 7.88 24.57
C ALA A 304 17.88 8.27 25.75
N SER A 305 17.29 8.75 26.86
CA SER A 305 18.03 9.07 28.05
C SER A 305 17.19 8.91 29.32
N LEU A 306 17.87 8.60 30.43
CA LEU A 306 17.29 8.48 31.77
C LEU A 306 18.23 9.12 32.78
N ALA A 307 17.75 10.13 33.48
CA ALA A 307 18.45 10.79 34.56
C ALA A 307 17.74 10.56 35.91
N LEU A 308 18.49 10.13 36.95
CA LEU A 308 17.97 9.86 38.27
C LEU A 308 18.38 10.97 39.25
N PHE A 309 17.41 11.38 40.07
CA PHE A 309 17.57 12.36 41.16
C PHE A 309 16.97 11.79 42.43
N TRP A 310 17.53 12.20 43.55
CA TRP A 310 16.98 11.92 44.86
C TRP A 310 16.37 13.19 45.46
N GLU A 311 15.24 13.04 46.11
CA GLU A 311 14.53 14.13 46.76
C GLU A 311 14.18 13.74 48.21
N ALA A 312 14.22 14.72 49.13
CA ALA A 312 13.83 14.54 50.50
C ALA A 312 12.64 15.44 50.87
N SER A 313 11.84 14.99 51.79
CA SER A 313 10.72 15.75 52.35
C SER A 313 10.53 15.46 53.82
N ASN A 314 10.21 16.50 54.61
CA ASN A 314 9.86 16.38 56.02
C ASN A 314 8.34 16.27 56.26
N ASP A 315 7.53 16.56 55.25
CA ASP A 315 6.06 16.62 55.36
C ASP A 315 5.33 15.73 54.34
N GLY A 316 6.07 15.08 53.42
CA GLY A 316 5.54 14.27 52.31
C GLY A 316 4.83 15.08 51.22
N ARG A 317 4.89 16.40 51.26
CA ARG A 317 4.23 17.32 50.32
C ARG A 317 5.22 18.16 49.54
N THR A 318 6.17 18.77 50.25
CA THR A 318 7.23 19.59 49.67
C THR A 318 8.50 18.75 49.55
N TRP A 319 9.06 18.67 48.38
CA TRP A 319 10.21 17.83 48.04
C TRP A 319 11.38 18.69 47.58
N GLU A 320 12.52 18.52 48.27
CA GLU A 320 13.76 19.24 47.96
C GLU A 320 14.78 18.27 47.32
N PRO A 321 15.47 18.68 46.25
CA PRO A 321 16.49 17.84 45.62
C PRO A 321 17.71 17.68 46.54
N LEU A 322 18.20 16.45 46.68
CA LEU A 322 19.34 16.11 47.53
C LEU A 322 20.68 16.22 46.81
N SER A 323 20.73 16.15 45.52
CA SER A 323 21.96 16.23 44.76
C SER A 323 21.82 16.92 43.42
N SER A 324 22.88 17.54 42.98
CA SER A 324 23.01 18.18 41.68
C SER A 324 23.42 17.23 40.55
N SER A 325 23.68 15.94 40.82
CA SER A 325 24.13 14.98 39.83
C SER A 325 23.04 13.97 39.48
N GLY A 326 22.52 14.05 38.30
CA GLY A 326 21.44 13.23 37.76
C GLY A 326 21.76 11.76 37.49
N GLU A 327 22.79 11.17 38.09
CA GLU A 327 23.24 9.81 37.73
C GLU A 327 23.38 8.84 38.92
N ALA A 328 23.10 9.29 40.14
CA ALA A 328 23.33 8.45 41.30
C ALA A 328 22.18 7.45 41.52
N ARG A 329 22.39 6.19 41.10
CA ARG A 329 21.47 5.09 41.48
C ARG A 329 21.49 4.80 42.98
N ARG A 330 22.45 5.32 43.73
CA ARG A 330 22.68 5.06 45.14
C ARG A 330 22.64 6.37 45.94
N LEU A 331 22.06 6.32 47.13
CA LEU A 331 22.02 7.42 48.07
C LEU A 331 22.44 6.91 49.44
N ASP A 332 23.52 7.44 49.97
CA ASP A 332 23.86 7.26 51.39
C ASP A 332 22.99 8.15 52.28
N LEU A 333 22.57 7.64 53.41
CA LEU A 333 21.69 8.34 54.36
C LEU A 333 22.48 8.92 55.53
N PRO A 334 23.03 10.14 55.43
CA PRO A 334 23.73 10.78 56.52
C PRO A 334 22.75 11.26 57.61
N GLN A 335 23.28 11.60 58.80
CA GLN A 335 22.54 12.16 59.93
C GLN A 335 21.61 13.34 59.53
N ALA A 336 22.00 14.13 58.53
CA ALA A 336 21.21 15.28 58.08
C ALA A 336 19.87 14.88 57.42
N LEU A 337 19.72 13.63 56.98
CA LEU A 337 18.48 13.13 56.40
C LEU A 337 17.57 12.41 57.40
N VAL A 338 17.99 12.27 58.65
CA VAL A 338 17.16 11.66 59.71
C VAL A 338 15.84 12.44 59.86
N GLY A 339 14.72 11.70 59.84
CA GLY A 339 13.37 12.26 59.92
C GLY A 339 12.75 12.62 58.56
N ASN A 340 13.52 12.64 57.50
CA ASN A 340 12.98 12.90 56.18
C ASN A 340 12.50 11.61 55.47
N LEU A 341 11.45 11.74 54.66
CA LEU A 341 11.03 10.81 53.64
C LEU A 341 11.93 10.99 52.41
N ILE A 342 12.29 9.91 51.75
CA ILE A 342 13.15 9.94 50.54
C ILE A 342 12.38 9.35 49.37
N ARG A 343 12.48 9.98 48.18
CA ARG A 343 12.02 9.39 46.92
C ARG A 343 13.05 9.55 45.82
N ALA A 344 12.97 8.69 44.86
CA ALA A 344 13.72 8.81 43.59
C ALA A 344 12.81 9.45 42.55
N ARG A 345 13.37 10.34 41.72
CA ARG A 345 12.76 10.93 40.55
C ARG A 345 13.58 10.53 39.32
N ALA A 346 12.93 9.95 38.33
CA ALA A 346 13.51 9.69 37.03
C ALA A 346 12.97 10.68 36.02
N ASN A 347 13.86 11.38 35.33
CA ASN A 347 13.53 12.12 34.11
C ASN A 347 13.90 11.23 32.92
N VAL A 348 12.94 10.89 32.09
CA VAL A 348 13.09 10.02 30.96
C VAL A 348 12.78 10.82 29.69
N VAL A 349 13.62 10.69 28.66
CA VAL A 349 13.39 11.26 27.34
C VAL A 349 13.36 10.11 26.36
N ASP A 350 12.31 10.03 25.55
CA ASP A 350 12.20 9.03 24.51
C ASP A 350 13.07 9.33 23.27
N ASN A 351 13.03 8.47 22.24
CA ASN A 351 13.79 8.68 21.00
C ASN A 351 13.23 9.81 20.12
N PHE A 352 12.03 10.29 20.40
CA PHE A 352 11.38 11.39 19.68
C PHE A 352 11.39 12.71 20.45
N GLY A 353 12.00 12.72 21.67
CA GLY A 353 12.25 13.92 22.47
C GLY A 353 11.14 14.27 23.44
N VAL A 354 10.17 13.37 23.68
CA VAL A 354 9.16 13.58 24.72
C VAL A 354 9.76 13.31 26.10
N GLU A 355 9.54 14.24 27.02
CA GLU A 355 10.05 14.17 28.38
C GLU A 355 8.96 13.71 29.35
N THR A 356 9.23 12.62 30.07
CA THR A 356 8.36 12.09 31.13
C THR A 356 9.07 12.02 32.47
N VAL A 357 8.40 12.45 33.54
CA VAL A 357 8.94 12.41 34.88
C VAL A 357 8.18 11.39 35.73
N VAL A 358 8.91 10.43 36.28
CA VAL A 358 8.36 9.37 37.13
C VAL A 358 8.99 9.40 38.50
N TYR A 359 8.17 9.21 39.53
CA TYR A 359 8.60 9.19 40.93
C TYR A 359 8.43 7.79 41.50
N SER A 360 9.37 7.40 42.38
CA SER A 360 9.14 6.23 43.23
C SER A 360 8.11 6.53 44.34
N ALA A 361 7.59 5.46 44.92
CA ALA A 361 7.00 5.61 46.27
C ALA A 361 8.03 6.20 47.23
N ALA A 362 7.57 7.03 48.16
CA ALA A 362 8.41 7.56 49.23
C ALA A 362 8.77 6.45 50.23
N THR A 363 9.96 6.51 50.79
CA THR A 363 10.33 5.66 51.92
C THR A 363 9.55 6.05 53.18
N GLU A 364 9.65 5.24 54.24
CA GLU A 364 9.38 5.72 55.57
C GLU A 364 10.44 6.77 55.95
N ALA A 365 10.15 7.54 57.00
CA ALA A 365 11.10 8.54 57.54
C ALA A 365 12.42 7.84 57.96
N VAL A 366 13.54 8.42 57.57
CA VAL A 366 14.87 7.89 57.88
C VAL A 366 15.02 7.81 59.43
N ARG A 367 15.21 6.59 59.91
CA ARG A 367 15.38 6.34 61.35
C ARG A 367 16.79 6.68 61.78
N ASN A 368 16.90 7.30 62.97
CA ASN A 368 18.17 7.60 63.60
C ASN A 368 18.84 6.34 64.18
N ILE A 369 20.15 6.26 64.08
CA ILE A 369 20.99 5.36 64.84
C ILE A 369 21.70 6.20 65.92
N ASN A 370 21.49 5.83 67.22
CA ASN A 370 22.13 6.57 68.31
C ASN A 370 23.64 6.40 68.24
N ASN A 371 24.33 7.49 67.90
CA ASN A 371 25.78 7.58 67.94
C ASN A 371 26.28 7.98 69.31
N LYS A 372 27.29 7.27 69.80
CA LYS A 372 27.90 7.68 71.09
C LYS A 372 28.66 9.00 70.94
N PRO A 373 28.59 9.90 71.86
CA PRO A 373 29.37 11.11 71.81
C PRO A 373 30.87 10.77 71.81
N ASP A 374 31.62 11.42 70.91
CA ASP A 374 33.08 11.35 70.87
C ASP A 374 33.69 12.65 71.33
N GLY A 375 34.80 12.57 72.11
CA GLY A 375 35.47 13.73 72.64
C GLY A 375 35.94 13.52 74.04
N ASN A 376 36.88 14.36 74.47
CA ASN A 376 37.48 14.35 75.79
C ASN A 376 37.02 15.61 76.60
N ILE A 377 36.66 15.41 77.83
CA ILE A 377 36.34 16.53 78.75
C ILE A 377 37.65 16.98 79.44
N PHE A 378 38.02 18.23 79.27
CA PHE A 378 39.19 18.83 79.92
C PHE A 378 38.75 19.81 81.04
N ILE A 379 39.28 19.63 82.23
CA ILE A 379 39.05 20.57 83.34
C ILE A 379 40.24 21.50 83.38
N ARG A 380 40.01 22.80 83.28
CA ARG A 380 41.03 23.85 83.48
C ARG A 380 40.82 24.58 84.76
N ARG A 381 41.88 24.79 85.50
CA ARG A 381 41.88 25.65 86.64
C ARG A 381 41.98 27.12 86.18
N ILE A 382 41.04 27.95 86.57
CA ILE A 382 41.17 29.41 86.46
C ILE A 382 41.87 29.95 87.68
N THR A 383 43.12 30.43 87.50
CA THR A 383 43.83 31.19 88.51
C THR A 383 43.51 32.66 88.28
N ASN A 384 42.94 33.33 89.31
CA ASN A 384 42.71 34.79 89.35
C ASN A 384 44.05 35.51 89.40
#